data_dc3f83876129945c2ccde1349daedbbb
#
_entry.id   dc3f83876129945c2ccde1349daedbbb
#
_cell.length_a   1.000
_cell.length_b   1.000
_cell.length_c   1.000
_cell.angle_alpha   90.00
_cell.angle_beta   90.00
_cell.angle_gamma   90.00
#
_symmetry.space_group_name_H-M   'P 1'
#
loop_
_entity.id
_entity.type
_entity.pdbx_description
1 polymer ?
#
loop_
_entity_poly.entity_id
_entity_poly.type
_entity_poly.pdbx_seq_one_letter_code
_entity_poly.pdbx_strand_id
1 'polypeptide(L)'
;MNKSITNIYVLVLLFFITACQSPEARAPISRSSGSYIKEMAQRNKALTQKEQKLIMQYIKADSLHDYQDSKNGFWYTYDIKSELDTVTPKFGDRVFYTYSVRSFNGDTIYSAEALQPQKYLIDKETLFSSLRQRLKLMKTCEKVTFLFL
;
A
#
# COMPACT_ATOMS: atom_id res chain seq x y z
N MET A 1 12.95 -20.46 76.01
CA MET A 1 12.33 -20.01 74.76
C MET A 1 10.92 -20.56 74.73
N ASN A 2 9.90 -19.68 74.86
CA ASN A 2 8.52 -20.13 75.13
C ASN A 2 7.91 -20.84 73.93
N LYS A 3 7.57 -22.13 74.10
CA LYS A 3 6.88 -22.96 73.10
C LYS A 3 5.67 -22.25 72.44
N SER A 4 5.00 -21.38 73.20
CA SER A 4 3.87 -20.59 72.74
C SER A 4 4.26 -19.55 71.66
N ILE A 5 5.41 -18.91 71.80
CA ILE A 5 5.91 -17.90 70.85
C ILE A 5 6.35 -18.57 69.53
N THR A 6 6.99 -19.74 69.62
CA THR A 6 7.39 -20.52 68.45
C THR A 6 6.18 -21.01 67.64
N ASN A 7 5.11 -21.44 68.33
CA ASN A 7 3.88 -21.81 67.60
C ASN A 7 3.20 -20.65 66.91
N ILE A 8 3.24 -19.45 67.49
CA ILE A 8 2.70 -18.24 66.82
C ILE A 8 3.48 -17.90 65.57
N TYR A 9 4.82 -17.98 65.61
CA TYR A 9 5.66 -17.72 64.41
C TYR A 9 5.42 -18.75 63.30
N VAL A 10 5.23 -20.03 63.62
CA VAL A 10 4.92 -21.09 62.66
C VAL A 10 3.55 -20.84 62.04
N LEU A 11 2.55 -20.42 62.82
CA LEU A 11 1.20 -20.14 62.34
C LEU A 11 1.16 -18.92 61.42
N VAL A 12 1.93 -17.86 61.71
CA VAL A 12 2.06 -16.67 60.85
C VAL A 12 2.80 -17.03 59.58
N LEU A 13 3.86 -17.85 59.62
CA LEU A 13 4.59 -18.31 58.46
C LEU A 13 3.70 -19.13 57.50
N LEU A 14 2.84 -20.00 58.06
CA LEU A 14 1.89 -20.79 57.26
C LEU A 14 0.86 -19.90 56.54
N PHE A 15 0.47 -18.78 57.12
CA PHE A 15 -0.49 -17.84 56.54
C PHE A 15 0.09 -17.10 55.31
N PHE A 16 1.42 -16.89 55.25
CA PHE A 16 2.07 -16.24 54.12
C PHE A 16 2.23 -17.17 52.90
N ILE A 17 2.13 -18.47 53.03
CA ILE A 17 2.32 -19.43 51.95
C ILE A 17 1.04 -19.56 51.09
N THR A 18 -0.13 -19.22 51.64
CA THR A 18 -1.42 -19.36 50.92
C THR A 18 -1.82 -18.12 50.10
N ALA A 19 -1.02 -17.03 50.14
CA ALA A 19 -1.36 -15.74 49.51
C ALA A 19 -1.01 -15.63 48.02
N CYS A 20 -0.35 -16.63 47.43
CA CYS A 20 -0.04 -16.63 45.99
C CYS A 20 -1.12 -17.39 45.21
N GLN A 21 -2.28 -16.76 45.01
CA GLN A 21 -3.13 -17.12 43.87
C GLN A 21 -2.62 -16.36 42.65
N SER A 22 -1.94 -17.06 41.74
CA SER A 22 -1.63 -16.50 40.44
C SER A 22 -2.94 -16.16 39.73
N PRO A 23 -3.10 -14.95 39.22
CA PRO A 23 -4.30 -14.59 38.47
C PRO A 23 -4.46 -15.53 37.29
N GLU A 24 -5.65 -16.10 37.15
CA GLU A 24 -5.98 -16.96 36.02
C GLU A 24 -5.69 -16.26 34.71
N ALA A 25 -4.83 -16.85 33.88
CA ALA A 25 -4.45 -16.28 32.59
C ALA A 25 -5.73 -16.10 31.76
N ARG A 26 -6.07 -14.86 31.43
CA ARG A 26 -7.21 -14.57 30.55
C ARG A 26 -7.00 -15.30 29.25
N ALA A 27 -7.89 -16.19 28.88
CA ALA A 27 -7.91 -16.79 27.57
C ALA A 27 -7.98 -15.66 26.52
N PRO A 28 -7.18 -15.69 25.46
CA PRO A 28 -7.27 -14.69 24.41
C PRO A 28 -8.68 -14.71 23.85
N ILE A 29 -9.38 -13.58 23.93
CA ILE A 29 -10.69 -13.41 23.30
C ILE A 29 -10.40 -13.36 21.80
N SER A 30 -10.34 -14.51 21.14
CA SER A 30 -10.38 -14.60 19.70
C SER A 30 -11.78 -14.17 19.26
N ARG A 31 -12.01 -12.87 19.13
CA ARG A 31 -13.15 -12.40 18.35
C ARG A 31 -12.90 -12.93 16.94
N SER A 32 -13.83 -13.77 16.46
CA SER A 32 -13.72 -14.32 15.11
C SER A 32 -13.62 -13.18 14.12
N SER A 33 -12.39 -12.85 13.72
CA SER A 33 -12.09 -11.80 12.73
C SER A 33 -12.63 -12.17 11.34
N GLY A 34 -13.17 -13.37 11.19
CA GLY A 34 -13.67 -13.88 9.91
C GLY A 34 -14.81 -13.06 9.30
N SER A 35 -15.74 -12.56 10.10
CA SER A 35 -16.81 -11.69 9.60
C SER A 35 -16.28 -10.32 9.21
N TYR A 36 -15.38 -9.72 10.00
CA TYR A 36 -14.77 -8.44 9.73
C TYR A 36 -13.90 -8.47 8.46
N ILE A 37 -13.04 -9.49 8.33
CA ILE A 37 -12.19 -9.66 7.13
C ILE A 37 -13.06 -9.84 5.89
N LYS A 38 -14.12 -10.63 5.98
CA LYS A 38 -15.07 -10.86 4.87
C LYS A 38 -15.78 -9.56 4.47
N GLU A 39 -16.25 -8.80 5.45
CA GLU A 39 -16.91 -7.50 5.21
C GLU A 39 -15.95 -6.50 4.56
N MET A 40 -14.73 -6.38 5.08
CA MET A 40 -13.69 -5.51 4.50
C MET A 40 -13.32 -5.93 3.07
N ALA A 41 -13.21 -7.23 2.80
CA ALA A 41 -12.94 -7.74 1.46
C ALA A 41 -14.08 -7.41 0.49
N GLN A 42 -15.33 -7.55 0.92
CA GLN A 42 -16.49 -7.18 0.12
C GLN A 42 -16.55 -5.68 -0.17
N ARG A 43 -16.29 -4.85 0.84
CA ARG A 43 -16.22 -3.40 0.70
C ARG A 43 -15.13 -2.98 -0.29
N ASN A 44 -13.93 -3.53 -0.13
CA ASN A 44 -12.81 -3.23 -1.02
C ASN A 44 -13.12 -3.66 -2.47
N LYS A 45 -13.71 -4.84 -2.65
CA LYS A 45 -14.14 -5.31 -3.97
C LYS A 45 -15.16 -4.38 -4.62
N ALA A 46 -16.18 -3.94 -3.86
CA ALA A 46 -17.18 -3.01 -4.36
C ALA A 46 -16.57 -1.64 -4.73
N LEU A 47 -15.63 -1.15 -3.92
CA LEU A 47 -14.91 0.10 -4.18
C LEU A 47 -14.10 -0.02 -5.48
N THR A 48 -13.27 -1.05 -5.60
CA THR A 48 -12.46 -1.30 -6.81
C THR A 48 -13.33 -1.43 -8.07
N GLN A 49 -14.47 -2.11 -7.98
CA GLN A 49 -15.40 -2.20 -9.11
C GLN A 49 -16.00 -0.85 -9.52
N LYS A 50 -16.32 0.00 -8.54
CA LYS A 50 -16.81 1.35 -8.81
C LYS A 50 -15.74 2.20 -9.50
N GLU A 51 -14.52 2.15 -9.02
CA GLU A 51 -13.38 2.89 -9.57
C GLU A 51 -13.02 2.39 -10.98
N GLN A 52 -13.01 1.08 -11.21
CA GLN A 52 -12.83 0.51 -12.55
C GLN A 52 -13.89 0.99 -13.55
N LYS A 53 -15.15 1.09 -13.12
CA LYS A 53 -16.21 1.64 -13.98
C LYS A 53 -15.94 3.09 -14.38
N LEU A 54 -15.45 3.93 -13.45
CA LEU A 54 -15.09 5.32 -13.73
C LEU A 54 -13.95 5.39 -14.76
N ILE A 55 -12.90 4.58 -14.61
CA ILE A 55 -11.81 4.52 -15.58
C ILE A 55 -12.34 4.09 -16.96
N MET A 56 -13.17 3.05 -17.02
CA MET A 56 -13.74 2.60 -18.28
C MET A 56 -14.65 3.65 -18.95
N GLN A 57 -15.37 4.44 -18.16
CA GLN A 57 -16.15 5.56 -18.66
C GLN A 57 -15.23 6.65 -19.21
N TYR A 58 -14.16 6.98 -18.51
CA TYR A 58 -13.16 7.93 -18.97
C TYR A 58 -12.52 7.50 -20.31
N ILE A 59 -12.06 6.24 -20.38
CA ILE A 59 -11.48 5.67 -21.61
C ILE A 59 -12.45 5.74 -22.79
N LYS A 60 -13.74 5.42 -22.55
CA LYS A 60 -14.77 5.48 -23.62
C LYS A 60 -15.07 6.91 -24.07
N ALA A 61 -14.95 7.88 -23.16
CA ALA A 61 -15.20 9.29 -23.50
C ALA A 61 -14.00 9.92 -24.24
N ASP A 62 -12.80 9.41 -24.01
CA ASP A 62 -11.58 9.88 -24.65
C ASP A 62 -11.34 9.13 -25.97
N SER A 63 -11.86 9.69 -27.05
CA SER A 63 -11.70 9.13 -28.39
C SER A 63 -10.37 9.44 -29.07
N LEU A 64 -9.53 10.26 -28.43
CA LEU A 64 -8.26 10.71 -29.00
C LEU A 64 -7.09 9.76 -28.68
N HIS A 65 -7.23 8.99 -27.61
CA HIS A 65 -6.16 8.13 -27.10
C HIS A 65 -6.58 6.66 -27.08
N ASP A 66 -5.68 5.79 -27.52
CA ASP A 66 -5.84 4.34 -27.42
C ASP A 66 -5.18 3.83 -26.13
N TYR A 67 -6.01 3.44 -25.15
CA TYR A 67 -5.56 2.98 -23.85
C TYR A 67 -5.33 1.48 -23.84
N GLN A 68 -4.14 1.07 -23.44
CA GLN A 68 -3.74 -0.33 -23.29
C GLN A 68 -3.89 -0.79 -21.84
N ASP A 69 -4.43 -1.97 -21.62
CA ASP A 69 -4.50 -2.60 -20.31
C ASP A 69 -3.16 -3.27 -19.97
N SER A 70 -2.55 -2.82 -18.88
CA SER A 70 -1.28 -3.38 -18.39
C SER A 70 -1.41 -4.76 -17.75
N LYS A 71 -2.63 -5.23 -17.47
CA LYS A 71 -2.95 -6.41 -16.63
C LYS A 71 -2.44 -6.32 -15.18
N ASN A 72 -1.87 -5.19 -14.81
CA ASN A 72 -1.35 -4.90 -13.46
C ASN A 72 -2.21 -3.85 -12.71
N GLY A 73 -3.47 -3.68 -13.14
CA GLY A 73 -4.43 -2.77 -12.50
C GLY A 73 -4.27 -1.30 -12.89
N PHE A 74 -3.69 -1.02 -14.05
CA PHE A 74 -3.64 0.31 -14.64
C PHE A 74 -3.77 0.24 -16.16
N TRP A 75 -4.23 1.34 -16.77
CA TRP A 75 -4.27 1.55 -18.22
C TRP A 75 -3.30 2.65 -18.59
N TYR A 76 -2.78 2.61 -19.81
CA TYR A 76 -1.82 3.59 -20.28
C TYR A 76 -1.96 3.87 -21.76
N THR A 77 -1.59 5.08 -22.15
CA THR A 77 -1.47 5.51 -23.53
C THR A 77 -0.20 6.33 -23.72
N TYR A 78 0.41 6.21 -24.89
CA TYR A 78 1.57 7.01 -25.25
C TYR A 78 1.12 8.33 -25.89
N ASP A 79 1.34 9.45 -25.19
CA ASP A 79 1.17 10.79 -25.77
C ASP A 79 2.32 11.10 -26.73
N ILE A 80 3.55 10.67 -26.39
CA ILE A 80 4.73 10.75 -27.25
C ILE A 80 5.45 9.41 -27.13
N LYS A 81 5.63 8.72 -28.26
CA LYS A 81 6.32 7.44 -28.35
C LYS A 81 7.66 7.61 -29.07
N SER A 82 8.72 7.04 -28.50
CA SER A 82 10.04 7.02 -29.13
C SER A 82 10.15 5.85 -30.10
N GLU A 83 10.41 6.13 -31.37
CA GLU A 83 10.68 5.11 -32.39
C GLU A 83 12.16 4.73 -32.46
N LEU A 84 13.04 5.64 -32.04
CA LEU A 84 14.49 5.48 -32.15
C LEU A 84 15.12 4.71 -31.00
N ASP A 85 14.54 4.77 -29.81
CA ASP A 85 15.06 4.10 -28.63
C ASP A 85 14.33 2.78 -28.40
N THR A 86 15.09 1.71 -28.17
CA THR A 86 14.57 0.38 -27.86
C THR A 86 14.81 -0.03 -26.41
N VAL A 87 15.53 0.81 -25.65
CA VAL A 87 15.98 0.47 -24.30
C VAL A 87 14.97 0.96 -23.25
N THR A 88 14.50 0.04 -22.43
CA THR A 88 13.72 0.36 -21.22
C THR A 88 14.61 0.23 -19.97
N PRO A 89 14.32 0.99 -18.90
CA PRO A 89 15.12 0.97 -17.68
C PRO A 89 15.14 -0.42 -17.01
N LYS A 90 16.31 -0.84 -16.56
CA LYS A 90 16.57 -2.10 -15.86
C LYS A 90 16.97 -1.85 -14.42
N PHE A 91 17.04 -2.92 -13.63
CA PHE A 91 17.50 -2.88 -12.25
C PHE A 91 18.83 -2.12 -12.12
N GLY A 92 18.86 -1.11 -11.27
CA GLY A 92 20.02 -0.28 -10.98
C GLY A 92 20.26 0.89 -11.93
N ASP A 93 19.48 1.03 -13.01
CA ASP A 93 19.56 2.17 -13.90
C ASP A 93 19.05 3.44 -13.19
N ARG A 94 19.68 4.57 -13.50
CA ARG A 94 19.25 5.89 -13.03
C ARG A 94 18.37 6.54 -14.08
N VAL A 95 17.14 6.85 -13.70
CA VAL A 95 16.20 7.56 -14.55
C VAL A 95 15.90 8.95 -13.99
N PHE A 96 15.68 9.90 -14.91
CA PHE A 96 15.19 11.25 -14.61
C PHE A 96 13.82 11.37 -15.26
N TYR A 97 12.84 11.83 -14.49
CA TYR A 97 11.48 11.95 -14.97
C TYR A 97 10.77 13.14 -14.34
N THR A 98 9.79 13.66 -15.06
CA THR A 98 8.81 14.63 -14.56
C THR A 98 7.43 13.99 -14.63
N TYR A 99 6.53 14.37 -13.75
CA TYR A 99 5.15 13.91 -13.80
C TYR A 99 4.20 14.95 -13.23
N SER A 100 2.95 14.87 -13.63
CA SER A 100 1.84 15.60 -13.05
C SER A 100 0.75 14.63 -12.65
N VAL A 101 -0.04 15.00 -11.66
CA VAL A 101 -1.19 14.20 -11.20
C VAL A 101 -2.45 15.01 -11.45
N ARG A 102 -3.42 14.38 -12.13
CA ARG A 102 -4.72 14.98 -12.46
C ARG A 102 -5.85 14.11 -11.98
N SER A 103 -6.96 14.73 -11.62
CA SER A 103 -8.22 14.03 -11.38
C SER A 103 -8.88 13.62 -12.71
N PHE A 104 -9.82 12.68 -12.66
CA PHE A 104 -10.61 12.30 -13.84
C PHE A 104 -11.52 13.44 -14.35
N ASN A 105 -11.74 14.48 -13.56
CA ASN A 105 -12.46 15.68 -13.98
C ASN A 105 -11.58 16.67 -14.75
N GLY A 106 -10.28 16.38 -14.89
CA GLY A 106 -9.31 17.23 -15.58
C GLY A 106 -8.56 18.21 -14.67
N ASP A 107 -8.93 18.33 -13.39
CA ASP A 107 -8.25 19.23 -12.45
C ASP A 107 -6.83 18.75 -12.16
N THR A 108 -5.87 19.65 -12.17
CA THR A 108 -4.49 19.34 -11.80
C THR A 108 -4.36 19.33 -10.27
N ILE A 109 -4.05 18.17 -9.71
CA ILE A 109 -3.80 18.00 -8.27
C ILE A 109 -2.36 18.42 -7.94
N TYR A 110 -1.41 17.94 -8.73
CA TYR A 110 0.00 18.31 -8.66
C TYR A 110 0.54 18.59 -10.06
N SER A 111 1.09 19.77 -10.27
CA SER A 111 1.74 20.12 -11.53
C SER A 111 3.19 19.62 -11.59
N ALA A 112 3.72 19.45 -12.79
CA ALA A 112 5.11 19.03 -12.98
C ALA A 112 6.11 20.06 -12.43
N GLU A 113 5.76 21.35 -12.50
CA GLU A 113 6.57 22.45 -11.96
C GLU A 113 6.64 22.38 -10.42
N ALA A 114 5.51 22.06 -9.76
CA ALA A 114 5.46 21.92 -8.31
C ALA A 114 6.24 20.71 -7.82
N LEU A 115 6.20 19.59 -8.55
CA LEU A 115 6.89 18.35 -8.19
C LEU A 115 8.37 18.36 -8.54
N GLN A 116 8.82 19.28 -9.41
CA GLN A 116 10.19 19.34 -9.92
C GLN A 116 10.68 18.01 -10.56
N PRO A 117 11.73 18.04 -11.39
CA PRO A 117 12.30 16.81 -11.93
C PRO A 117 12.79 15.87 -10.85
N GLN A 118 12.41 14.62 -10.93
CA GLN A 118 12.77 13.56 -10.00
C GLN A 118 13.84 12.66 -10.59
N LYS A 119 14.68 12.09 -9.72
CA LYS A 119 15.62 11.03 -10.08
C LYS A 119 15.28 9.77 -9.29
N TYR A 120 15.45 8.62 -9.91
CA TYR A 120 15.19 7.34 -9.27
C TYR A 120 16.16 6.27 -9.76
N LEU A 121 16.68 5.46 -8.83
CA LEU A 121 17.45 4.26 -9.13
C LEU A 121 16.50 3.07 -9.15
N ILE A 122 16.28 2.51 -10.33
CA ILE A 122 15.31 1.42 -10.55
C ILE A 122 15.57 0.25 -9.60
N ASP A 123 14.55 -0.06 -8.79
CA ASP A 123 14.51 -1.17 -7.81
C ASP A 123 15.59 -1.13 -6.71
N LYS A 124 16.40 -0.06 -6.61
CA LYS A 124 17.38 0.15 -5.53
C LYS A 124 16.90 1.15 -4.49
N GLU A 125 16.02 2.05 -4.86
CA GLU A 125 15.42 3.05 -3.97
C GLU A 125 13.95 2.72 -3.73
N THR A 126 13.42 3.21 -2.59
CA THR A 126 12.00 3.04 -2.27
C THR A 126 11.16 3.99 -3.10
N LEU A 127 10.32 3.45 -3.94
CA LEU A 127 9.30 4.17 -4.69
C LEU A 127 7.99 3.37 -4.64
N PHE A 128 6.85 4.05 -4.59
CA PHE A 128 5.57 3.35 -4.58
C PHE A 128 5.42 2.47 -5.84
N SER A 129 4.91 1.26 -5.64
CA SER A 129 4.94 0.16 -6.62
C SER A 129 4.34 0.54 -7.97
N SER A 130 3.28 1.34 -7.95
CA SER A 130 2.59 1.77 -9.16
C SER A 130 3.45 2.65 -10.07
N LEU A 131 4.19 3.63 -9.55
CA LEU A 131 5.08 4.47 -10.37
C LEU A 131 6.32 3.71 -10.84
N ARG A 132 6.87 2.86 -9.96
CA ARG A 132 8.01 2.00 -10.28
C ARG A 132 7.76 1.10 -11.50
N GLN A 133 6.60 0.44 -11.55
CA GLN A 133 6.24 -0.41 -12.70
C GLN A 133 6.06 0.38 -13.99
N ARG A 134 5.52 1.60 -13.90
CA ARG A 134 5.29 2.46 -15.06
C ARG A 134 6.58 2.99 -15.66
N LEU A 135 7.52 3.42 -14.84
CA LEU A 135 8.83 3.89 -15.32
C LEU A 135 9.58 2.80 -16.11
N LYS A 136 9.39 1.51 -15.77
CA LYS A 136 10.00 0.39 -16.49
C LYS A 136 9.39 0.14 -17.88
N LEU A 137 8.20 0.68 -18.16
CA LEU A 137 7.57 0.56 -19.48
C LEU A 137 8.01 1.66 -20.44
N MET A 138 8.53 2.76 -19.90
CA MET A 138 8.87 3.95 -20.68
C MET A 138 10.30 3.87 -21.19
N LYS A 139 10.52 4.42 -22.39
CA LYS A 139 11.83 4.67 -22.96
C LYS A 139 12.21 6.14 -22.78
N THR A 140 13.42 6.47 -23.16
CA THR A 140 13.90 7.86 -23.11
C THR A 140 13.06 8.77 -24.02
N CYS A 141 12.73 9.96 -23.52
CA CYS A 141 11.92 10.98 -24.23
C CYS A 141 10.47 10.56 -24.53
N GLU A 142 9.96 9.50 -23.94
CA GLU A 142 8.55 9.17 -24.06
C GLU A 142 7.70 9.95 -23.04
N LYS A 143 6.48 10.26 -23.45
CA LYS A 143 5.44 10.80 -22.59
C LYS A 143 4.26 9.84 -22.57
N VAL A 144 3.87 9.42 -21.39
CA VAL A 144 2.84 8.38 -21.18
C VAL A 144 1.85 8.86 -20.15
N THR A 145 0.57 8.75 -20.47
CA THR A 145 -0.51 8.97 -19.52
C THR A 145 -0.94 7.63 -18.92
N PHE A 146 -0.99 7.56 -17.59
CA PHE A 146 -1.40 6.38 -16.83
C PHE A 146 -2.69 6.65 -16.07
N LEU A 147 -3.67 5.74 -16.19
CA LEU A 147 -4.90 5.74 -15.40
C LEU A 147 -4.84 4.60 -14.38
N PHE A 148 -5.06 4.89 -13.13
CA PHE A 148 -4.96 3.91 -12.03
C PHE A 148 -5.91 4.22 -10.87
N LEU A 149 -6.14 3.19 -10.07
CA LEU A 149 -6.97 3.22 -8.87
C LEU A 149 -6.16 3.60 -7.65
#